data_dc97fdbe2cbacb57bf9355fe190684f1
#
_entry.id   dc97fdbe2cbacb57bf9355fe190684f1
#
_cell.length_a   1.000
_cell.length_b   1.000
_cell.length_c   1.000
_cell.angle_alpha   90.00
_cell.angle_beta   90.00
_cell.angle_gamma   90.00
#
_symmetry.space_group_name_H-M   'P 1'
#
loop_
_entity.id
_entity.type
_entity.pdbx_description
1 polymer ?
#
loop_
_entity_poly.entity_id
_entity_poly.type
_entity_poly.pdbx_seq_one_letter_code
_entity_poly.pdbx_strand_id
1 'polypeptide(L)'
;MQMENIKMYEKTEKSEKTGKQKKFEREELLRIKHLSVTFTQYDGWFSKKPLPVIRDLSLSVSRGEMVAVVGSSGSGKSLLAHAVMGVLPYNGKCGGDIYYKGEQLTSKRIKKLRGHEIVLVPQSVSYLDPLMKVGEQVAGGKERISLEKSRKALARYGLDKEVDHMYPFELSGGMARRVLIGTAVVEQPQLVIADEPTPGLHMEAALRVLSHFREIADQGAGVLLITHDLELALKTADKIVVFYAGTAVEEADTVDFNREAALRHPYTRALFRAMPEHGFAPEPGIQPYVRDLPEGCPYGPRCPKYKTECSKEVSYVPYQGGLVRCICPGDENEILPGILSGPAGLKGQMTSEQITSEQMASGQRSGEYNAWGKEGVSL
;
A
#
# COMPACT_ATOMS: atom_id res chain seq x y z
N MET A 1 1.66 -38.99 -3.69
CA MET A 1 2.20 -37.71 -3.17
C MET A 1 1.62 -36.46 -3.84
N GLN A 2 1.45 -36.38 -5.18
CA GLN A 2 0.82 -35.19 -5.82
C GLN A 2 -0.72 -35.11 -5.63
N MET A 3 -1.42 -36.22 -5.48
CA MET A 3 -2.89 -36.22 -5.28
C MET A 3 -3.35 -35.98 -3.84
N GLU A 4 -2.48 -36.13 -2.86
CA GLU A 4 -2.81 -35.86 -1.44
C GLU A 4 -2.71 -34.36 -1.12
N ASN A 5 -1.81 -33.62 -1.77
CA ASN A 5 -1.69 -32.18 -1.60
C ASN A 5 -2.89 -31.42 -2.20
N ILE A 6 -3.48 -31.89 -3.28
CA ILE A 6 -4.68 -31.28 -3.89
C ILE A 6 -5.90 -31.48 -2.96
N LYS A 7 -6.03 -32.64 -2.32
CA LYS A 7 -7.12 -32.90 -1.36
C LYS A 7 -6.98 -32.11 -0.04
N MET A 8 -5.78 -31.69 0.30
CA MET A 8 -5.56 -30.82 1.47
C MET A 8 -6.00 -29.38 1.19
N TYR A 9 -5.80 -28.89 -0.04
CA TYR A 9 -6.30 -27.56 -0.48
C TYR A 9 -7.84 -27.54 -0.57
N GLU A 10 -8.47 -28.58 -1.12
CA GLU A 10 -9.93 -28.67 -1.19
C GLU A 10 -10.62 -28.84 0.18
N LYS A 11 -9.92 -29.37 1.18
CA LYS A 11 -10.43 -29.49 2.54
C LYS A 11 -10.40 -28.19 3.33
N THR A 12 -9.47 -27.28 3.00
CA THR A 12 -9.39 -25.93 3.57
C THR A 12 -10.53 -25.05 3.04
N GLU A 13 -10.90 -25.17 1.77
CA GLU A 13 -12.04 -24.42 1.19
C GLU A 13 -13.41 -24.81 1.75
N LYS A 14 -13.57 -26.02 2.26
CA LYS A 14 -14.86 -26.49 2.84
C LYS A 14 -15.08 -26.13 4.30
N SER A 15 -14.04 -25.75 5.05
CA SER A 15 -14.17 -25.36 6.46
C SER A 15 -14.49 -23.86 6.65
N GLU A 16 -14.35 -23.04 5.60
CA GLU A 16 -14.57 -21.59 5.67
C GLU A 16 -16.01 -21.10 5.44
N LYS A 17 -16.97 -22.01 5.16
CA LYS A 17 -18.36 -21.62 4.88
C LYS A 17 -19.29 -21.51 6.09
N THR A 18 -18.81 -21.64 7.32
CA THR A 18 -19.63 -21.51 8.54
C THR A 18 -18.94 -20.70 9.64
N GLY A 19 -18.66 -19.45 9.38
CA GLY A 19 -18.20 -18.51 10.40
C GLY A 19 -18.65 -17.10 10.05
N LYS A 20 -19.82 -16.67 10.52
CA LYS A 20 -20.10 -15.26 10.73
C LYS A 20 -19.06 -14.77 11.74
N GLN A 21 -17.87 -14.40 11.28
CA GLN A 21 -16.91 -13.69 12.11
C GLN A 21 -17.56 -12.38 12.51
N LYS A 22 -17.85 -12.24 13.81
CA LYS A 22 -18.12 -10.94 14.44
C LYS A 22 -16.98 -10.03 13.99
N LYS A 23 -17.32 -8.96 13.27
CA LYS A 23 -16.42 -7.86 12.95
C LYS A 23 -16.11 -7.19 14.29
N PHE A 24 -15.12 -7.72 15.03
CA PHE A 24 -14.51 -6.97 16.12
C PHE A 24 -13.98 -5.68 15.47
N GLU A 25 -14.19 -4.54 16.10
CA GLU A 25 -13.48 -3.32 15.73
C GLU A 25 -11.99 -3.64 15.81
N ARG A 26 -11.38 -3.90 14.65
CA ARG A 26 -9.94 -4.18 14.59
C ARG A 26 -9.22 -2.89 14.95
N GLU A 27 -8.31 -2.96 15.91
CA GLU A 27 -7.46 -1.83 16.28
C GLU A 27 -6.71 -1.33 15.04
N GLU A 28 -6.87 -0.05 14.71
CA GLU A 28 -6.18 0.57 13.61
C GLU A 28 -4.70 0.80 13.95
N LEU A 29 -3.81 0.19 13.18
CA LEU A 29 -2.36 0.32 13.36
C LEU A 29 -1.78 1.48 12.57
N LEU A 30 -2.11 1.58 11.30
CA LEU A 30 -1.65 2.65 10.40
C LEU A 30 -2.84 3.39 9.84
N ARG A 31 -2.81 4.71 9.92
CA ARG A 31 -3.74 5.59 9.21
C ARG A 31 -2.97 6.64 8.44
N ILE A 32 -3.26 6.75 7.17
CA ILE A 32 -2.70 7.75 6.27
C ILE A 32 -3.84 8.65 5.81
N LYS A 33 -3.67 9.96 5.93
CA LYS A 33 -4.65 10.97 5.50
C LYS A 33 -4.00 11.95 4.53
N HIS A 34 -4.55 12.04 3.34
CA HIS A 34 -4.17 13.02 2.31
C HIS A 34 -2.66 13.07 2.05
N LEU A 35 -2.01 11.89 2.03
CA LEU A 35 -0.58 11.81 1.76
C LEU A 35 -0.30 12.36 0.36
N SER A 36 0.63 13.29 0.31
CA SER A 36 1.21 13.82 -0.93
C SER A 36 2.73 13.72 -0.89
N VAL A 37 3.33 13.43 -2.04
CA VAL A 37 4.79 13.40 -2.19
C VAL A 37 5.17 14.20 -3.44
N THR A 38 5.93 15.25 -3.23
CA THR A 38 6.38 16.16 -4.30
C THR A 38 7.90 16.23 -4.31
N PHE A 39 8.50 16.03 -5.47
CA PHE A 39 9.93 16.23 -5.67
C PHE A 39 10.22 17.61 -6.24
N THR A 40 11.35 18.18 -5.82
CA THR A 40 11.89 19.36 -6.46
C THR A 40 12.78 18.93 -7.62
N GLN A 41 12.38 19.28 -8.85
CA GLN A 41 13.16 19.01 -10.06
C GLN A 41 13.78 20.30 -10.58
N TYR A 42 15.02 20.21 -11.06
CA TYR A 42 15.68 21.33 -11.72
C TYR A 42 15.35 21.30 -13.21
N ASP A 43 14.86 22.43 -13.74
CA ASP A 43 14.58 22.66 -15.15
C ASP A 43 15.52 23.77 -15.64
N GLY A 44 16.65 23.35 -16.23
CA GLY A 44 17.74 24.27 -16.55
C GLY A 44 18.58 24.67 -15.33
N TRP A 45 19.38 25.73 -15.47
CA TRP A 45 20.40 26.13 -14.49
C TRP A 45 19.82 26.77 -13.21
N PHE A 46 18.65 27.40 -13.27
CA PHE A 46 18.10 28.16 -12.13
C PHE A 46 16.63 27.93 -11.81
N SER A 47 15.89 27.20 -12.65
CA SER A 47 14.45 26.96 -12.42
C SER A 47 14.21 25.68 -11.64
N LYS A 48 13.41 25.78 -10.56
CA LYS A 48 12.95 24.62 -9.76
C LYS A 48 11.47 24.44 -10.01
N LYS A 49 11.07 23.24 -10.46
CA LYS A 49 9.66 22.89 -10.65
C LYS A 49 9.26 21.79 -9.68
N PRO A 50 8.09 21.91 -9.03
CA PRO A 50 7.54 20.82 -8.24
C PRO A 50 7.03 19.70 -9.16
N LEU A 51 7.33 18.46 -8.80
CA LEU A 51 6.83 17.25 -9.45
C LEU A 51 6.00 16.45 -8.43
N PRO A 52 4.67 16.60 -8.41
CA PRO A 52 3.79 15.90 -7.46
C PRO A 52 3.57 14.46 -7.90
N VAL A 53 4.31 13.50 -7.33
CA VAL A 53 4.24 12.08 -7.71
C VAL A 53 3.10 11.36 -6.98
N ILE A 54 2.89 11.66 -5.70
CA ILE A 54 1.66 11.28 -4.99
C ILE A 54 0.90 12.57 -4.74
N ARG A 55 -0.35 12.64 -5.20
CA ARG A 55 -1.20 13.83 -5.10
C ARG A 55 -2.11 13.77 -3.88
N ASP A 56 -2.79 12.65 -3.70
CA ASP A 56 -3.66 12.39 -2.57
C ASP A 56 -3.88 10.88 -2.39
N LEU A 57 -3.39 10.36 -1.27
CA LEU A 57 -3.58 8.97 -0.89
C LEU A 57 -4.02 8.92 0.57
N SER A 58 -5.17 8.31 0.81
CA SER A 58 -5.67 8.00 2.14
C SER A 58 -5.97 6.51 2.22
N LEU A 59 -5.52 5.86 3.29
CA LEU A 59 -5.80 4.46 3.58
C LEU A 59 -5.59 4.17 5.06
N SER A 60 -6.10 3.03 5.52
CA SER A 60 -5.82 2.51 6.86
C SER A 60 -5.48 1.03 6.81
N VAL A 61 -4.67 0.59 7.77
CA VAL A 61 -4.34 -0.83 7.99
C VAL A 61 -4.59 -1.12 9.46
N SER A 62 -5.45 -2.10 9.72
CA SER A 62 -5.79 -2.55 11.07
C SER A 62 -4.94 -3.74 11.50
N ARG A 63 -4.97 -4.06 12.78
CA ARG A 63 -4.36 -5.27 13.34
C ARG A 63 -5.00 -6.51 12.71
N GLY A 64 -4.17 -7.45 12.25
CA GLY A 64 -4.64 -8.66 11.59
C GLY A 64 -5.19 -8.45 10.17
N GLU A 65 -4.96 -7.27 9.59
CA GLU A 65 -5.42 -6.92 8.25
C GLU A 65 -4.25 -6.88 7.27
N MET A 66 -4.49 -7.38 6.07
CA MET A 66 -3.58 -7.23 4.93
C MET A 66 -4.25 -6.36 3.87
N VAL A 67 -3.73 -5.15 3.69
CA VAL A 67 -4.21 -4.18 2.70
C VAL A 67 -3.24 -4.13 1.54
N ALA A 68 -3.72 -4.33 0.31
CA ALA A 68 -2.89 -4.23 -0.89
C ALA A 68 -3.13 -2.91 -1.64
N VAL A 69 -2.06 -2.18 -1.94
CA VAL A 69 -2.07 -1.02 -2.84
C VAL A 69 -1.67 -1.51 -4.23
N VAL A 70 -2.64 -1.48 -5.16
CA VAL A 70 -2.48 -2.02 -6.52
C VAL A 70 -2.54 -0.91 -7.55
N GLY A 71 -1.65 -0.93 -8.53
CA GLY A 71 -1.63 0.05 -9.63
C GLY A 71 -0.48 -0.21 -10.58
N SER A 72 -0.48 0.48 -11.73
CA SER A 72 0.54 0.32 -12.76
C SER A 72 1.96 0.66 -12.25
N SER A 73 2.97 0.05 -12.87
CA SER A 73 4.38 0.40 -12.59
C SER A 73 4.62 1.89 -12.86
N GLY A 74 5.48 2.53 -12.06
CA GLY A 74 5.77 3.96 -12.19
C GLY A 74 4.68 4.91 -11.65
N SER A 75 3.58 4.41 -11.08
CA SER A 75 2.53 5.26 -10.51
C SER A 75 2.89 5.95 -9.18
N GLY A 76 4.06 5.64 -8.60
CA GLY A 76 4.52 6.23 -7.34
C GLY A 76 4.29 5.36 -6.08
N LYS A 77 3.86 4.11 -6.22
CA LYS A 77 3.52 3.22 -5.08
C LYS A 77 4.66 3.03 -4.08
N SER A 78 5.89 2.80 -4.54
CA SER A 78 7.06 2.62 -3.65
C SER A 78 7.36 3.87 -2.80
N LEU A 79 6.97 5.05 -3.28
CA LEU A 79 7.12 6.28 -2.50
C LEU A 79 6.19 6.32 -1.29
N LEU A 80 5.06 5.60 -1.31
CA LEU A 80 4.22 5.40 -0.13
C LEU A 80 5.02 4.70 0.98
N ALA A 81 5.70 3.59 0.64
CA ALA A 81 6.55 2.89 1.61
C ALA A 81 7.65 3.80 2.16
N HIS A 82 8.34 4.53 1.30
CA HIS A 82 9.39 5.46 1.70
C HIS A 82 8.88 6.62 2.56
N ALA A 83 7.68 7.14 2.27
CA ALA A 83 7.05 8.18 3.07
C ALA A 83 6.71 7.69 4.47
N VAL A 84 6.08 6.52 4.61
CA VAL A 84 5.76 5.92 5.92
C VAL A 84 7.03 5.64 6.72
N MET A 85 8.09 5.11 6.05
CA MET A 85 9.38 4.83 6.70
C MET A 85 10.22 6.08 6.98
N GLY A 86 9.82 7.26 6.48
CA GLY A 86 10.58 8.50 6.64
C GLY A 86 11.96 8.47 5.96
N VAL A 87 12.05 7.81 4.80
CA VAL A 87 13.29 7.64 4.01
C VAL A 87 13.17 8.21 2.60
N LEU A 88 12.33 9.22 2.41
CA LEU A 88 12.26 9.93 1.13
C LEU A 88 13.62 10.60 0.81
N PRO A 89 14.01 10.69 -0.47
CA PRO A 89 15.19 11.43 -0.89
C PRO A 89 15.15 12.90 -0.44
N TYR A 90 16.29 13.54 -0.31
CA TYR A 90 16.45 14.91 0.20
C TYR A 90 15.68 15.98 -0.57
N ASN A 91 15.38 15.75 -1.86
CA ASN A 91 14.60 16.63 -2.73
C ASN A 91 13.11 16.32 -2.72
N GLY A 92 12.67 15.30 -1.95
CA GLY A 92 11.29 14.92 -1.75
C GLY A 92 10.67 15.61 -0.54
N LYS A 93 9.45 16.11 -0.71
CA LYS A 93 8.62 16.65 0.37
C LYS A 93 7.38 15.80 0.55
N CYS A 94 7.05 15.50 1.80
CA CYS A 94 5.85 14.78 2.19
C CYS A 94 4.84 15.75 2.81
N GLY A 95 3.59 15.70 2.36
CA GLY A 95 2.45 16.39 2.96
C GLY A 95 1.39 15.41 3.41
N GLY A 96 0.39 15.90 4.15
CA GLY A 96 -0.62 15.05 4.79
C GLY A 96 -0.14 14.48 6.13
N ASP A 97 -0.97 13.61 6.73
CA ASP A 97 -0.73 13.07 8.06
C ASP A 97 -0.63 11.55 8.03
N ILE A 98 0.35 11.03 8.76
CA ILE A 98 0.52 9.59 8.99
C ILE A 98 0.43 9.34 10.50
N TYR A 99 -0.43 8.41 10.90
CA TYR A 99 -0.60 7.99 12.28
C TYR A 99 -0.26 6.51 12.42
N TYR A 100 0.39 6.18 13.52
CA TYR A 100 0.66 4.80 13.92
C TYR A 100 0.18 4.59 15.35
N LYS A 101 -0.73 3.62 15.55
CA LYS A 101 -1.41 3.37 16.84
C LYS A 101 -2.04 4.65 17.42
N GLY A 102 -2.76 5.39 16.59
CA GLY A 102 -3.46 6.61 16.97
C GLY A 102 -2.60 7.85 17.18
N GLU A 103 -1.26 7.73 17.18
CA GLU A 103 -0.35 8.86 17.36
C GLU A 103 0.35 9.24 16.04
N GLN A 104 0.55 10.54 15.83
CA GLN A 104 1.22 11.03 14.63
C GLN A 104 2.65 10.48 14.48
N LEU A 105 2.95 9.97 13.28
CA LEU A 105 4.23 9.38 12.95
C LEU A 105 5.24 10.46 12.50
N THR A 106 5.82 11.14 13.47
CA THR A 106 6.84 12.16 13.21
C THR A 106 8.18 11.54 12.80
N SER A 107 9.09 12.34 12.19
CA SER A 107 10.45 11.90 11.84
C SER A 107 11.22 11.32 13.01
N LYS A 108 11.06 11.91 14.21
CA LYS A 108 11.69 11.43 15.43
C LYS A 108 11.12 10.10 15.88
N ARG A 109 9.80 9.92 15.75
CA ARG A 109 9.11 8.70 16.17
C ARG A 109 9.43 7.53 15.24
N ILE A 110 9.38 7.74 13.90
CA ILE A 110 9.67 6.67 12.95
C ILE A 110 11.11 6.17 13.04
N LYS A 111 12.10 7.03 13.34
CA LYS A 111 13.49 6.62 13.57
C LYS A 111 13.65 5.61 14.72
N LYS A 112 12.74 5.62 15.71
CA LYS A 112 12.72 4.66 16.82
C LYS A 112 11.98 3.37 16.50
N LEU A 113 10.96 3.44 15.63
CA LEU A 113 10.06 2.31 15.36
C LEU A 113 10.52 1.47 14.18
N ARG A 114 11.19 2.06 13.18
CA ARG A 114 11.63 1.37 11.99
C ARG A 114 12.69 0.31 12.29
N GLY A 115 12.54 -0.84 11.66
CA GLY A 115 13.39 -2.01 11.86
C GLY A 115 13.04 -2.82 13.11
N HIS A 116 12.01 -2.42 13.89
CA HIS A 116 11.52 -3.13 15.05
C HIS A 116 10.00 -3.34 14.97
N GLU A 117 9.22 -2.28 15.25
CA GLU A 117 7.76 -2.35 15.19
C GLU A 117 7.23 -2.18 13.77
N ILE A 118 7.88 -1.33 12.96
CA ILE A 118 7.54 -1.08 11.56
C ILE A 118 8.73 -1.50 10.71
N VAL A 119 8.51 -2.45 9.81
CA VAL A 119 9.55 -2.96 8.92
C VAL A 119 9.17 -2.79 7.47
N LEU A 120 10.19 -2.60 6.64
CA LEU A 120 10.07 -2.56 5.18
C LEU A 120 10.74 -3.80 4.59
N VAL A 121 10.01 -4.51 3.75
CA VAL A 121 10.58 -5.47 2.80
C VAL A 121 10.69 -4.75 1.45
N PRO A 122 11.90 -4.32 1.05
CA PRO A 122 12.07 -3.51 -0.15
C PRO A 122 12.02 -4.34 -1.43
N GLN A 123 11.78 -3.68 -2.55
CA GLN A 123 11.71 -4.29 -3.88
C GLN A 123 13.04 -4.94 -4.30
N SER A 124 14.16 -4.29 -4.03
CA SER A 124 15.48 -4.77 -4.47
C SER A 124 16.19 -5.63 -3.44
N VAL A 125 16.77 -6.74 -3.88
CA VAL A 125 17.67 -7.57 -3.06
C VAL A 125 19.02 -6.90 -2.79
N SER A 126 19.35 -5.80 -3.49
CA SER A 126 20.56 -5.01 -3.27
C SER A 126 20.63 -4.32 -1.89
N TYR A 127 19.54 -4.37 -1.12
CA TYR A 127 19.53 -3.95 0.28
C TYR A 127 20.24 -4.95 1.23
N LEU A 128 20.52 -6.17 0.76
CA LEU A 128 21.42 -7.07 1.49
C LEU A 128 22.86 -6.55 1.36
N ASP A 129 23.58 -6.51 2.49
CA ASP A 129 25.00 -6.14 2.49
C ASP A 129 25.83 -7.22 1.81
N PRO A 130 26.47 -6.95 0.67
CA PRO A 130 27.23 -7.96 -0.08
C PRO A 130 28.47 -8.47 0.66
N LEU A 131 28.95 -7.77 1.67
CA LEU A 131 30.15 -8.10 2.43
C LEU A 131 29.85 -8.84 3.75
N MET A 132 28.57 -8.99 4.11
CA MET A 132 28.12 -9.65 5.33
C MET A 132 27.47 -10.99 5.01
N LYS A 133 27.76 -12.04 5.78
CA LYS A 133 27.11 -13.34 5.64
C LYS A 133 25.64 -13.28 5.97
N VAL A 134 24.83 -14.10 5.31
CA VAL A 134 23.38 -14.14 5.45
C VAL A 134 22.93 -14.31 6.90
N GLY A 135 23.49 -15.29 7.62
CA GLY A 135 23.14 -15.54 9.01
C GLY A 135 23.40 -14.33 9.92
N GLU A 136 24.53 -13.62 9.69
CA GLU A 136 24.88 -12.41 10.43
C GLU A 136 23.93 -11.25 10.13
N GLN A 137 23.51 -11.09 8.87
CA GLN A 137 22.56 -10.06 8.46
C GLN A 137 21.20 -10.29 9.11
N VAL A 138 20.67 -11.52 9.07
CA VAL A 138 19.39 -11.86 9.70
C VAL A 138 19.47 -11.72 11.22
N ALA A 139 20.63 -12.00 11.83
CA ALA A 139 20.86 -11.77 13.26
C ALA A 139 21.00 -10.29 13.64
N GLY A 140 21.01 -9.36 12.67
CA GLY A 140 21.07 -7.92 12.91
C GLY A 140 22.49 -7.40 13.23
N GLY A 141 23.54 -8.05 12.76
CA GLY A 141 24.92 -7.57 12.68
C GLY A 141 25.72 -7.50 13.99
N LYS A 142 25.10 -7.45 15.16
CA LYS A 142 25.74 -7.41 16.49
C LYS A 142 25.03 -8.31 17.49
N GLU A 143 24.74 -9.56 17.08
CA GLU A 143 24.05 -10.54 17.94
C GLU A 143 22.75 -10.05 18.58
N ARG A 144 22.09 -9.10 17.90
CA ARG A 144 20.81 -8.52 18.35
C ARG A 144 19.71 -9.56 18.44
N ILE A 145 19.83 -10.58 17.61
CA ILE A 145 18.97 -11.75 17.57
C ILE A 145 19.85 -12.99 17.66
N SER A 146 19.46 -13.98 18.46
CA SER A 146 20.22 -15.22 18.55
C SER A 146 20.30 -15.91 17.19
N LEU A 147 21.44 -16.53 16.89
CA LEU A 147 21.64 -17.33 15.68
C LEU A 147 20.57 -18.41 15.51
N GLU A 148 20.04 -18.94 16.62
CA GLU A 148 18.95 -19.91 16.59
C GLU A 148 17.64 -19.30 16.06
N LYS A 149 17.28 -18.08 16.48
CA LYS A 149 16.09 -17.37 15.94
C LYS A 149 16.28 -17.03 14.47
N SER A 150 17.46 -16.54 14.08
CA SER A 150 17.83 -16.29 12.71
C SER A 150 17.66 -17.56 11.86
N ARG A 151 18.22 -18.67 12.33
CA ARG A 151 18.13 -19.97 11.65
C ARG A 151 16.67 -20.45 11.50
N LYS A 152 15.86 -20.32 12.57
CA LYS A 152 14.42 -20.65 12.51
C LYS A 152 13.67 -19.79 11.48
N ALA A 153 13.98 -18.49 11.42
CA ALA A 153 13.40 -17.60 10.43
C ALA A 153 13.77 -18.02 8.99
N LEU A 154 15.05 -18.30 8.71
CA LEU A 154 15.49 -18.76 7.38
C LEU A 154 14.90 -20.11 7.00
N ALA A 155 14.83 -21.07 7.95
CA ALA A 155 14.22 -22.38 7.73
C ALA A 155 12.73 -22.27 7.35
N ARG A 156 11.99 -21.34 7.95
CA ARG A 156 10.56 -21.10 7.61
C ARG A 156 10.40 -20.73 6.14
N TYR A 157 11.39 -20.07 5.54
CA TYR A 157 11.39 -19.72 4.12
C TYR A 157 12.06 -20.79 3.23
N GLY A 158 12.28 -22.01 3.76
CA GLY A 158 12.86 -23.11 3.00
C GLY A 158 14.32 -22.87 2.60
N LEU A 159 15.08 -22.22 3.46
CA LEU A 159 16.52 -22.00 3.30
C LEU A 159 17.29 -22.95 4.21
N ASP A 160 18.22 -23.71 3.62
CA ASP A 160 19.03 -24.69 4.32
C ASP A 160 20.12 -24.04 5.19
N LYS A 161 20.76 -24.82 6.09
CA LYS A 161 21.77 -24.30 7.03
C LYS A 161 23.00 -23.71 6.34
N GLU A 162 23.34 -24.22 5.18
CA GLU A 162 24.47 -23.78 4.38
C GLU A 162 24.33 -22.30 3.99
N VAL A 163 23.08 -21.83 3.82
CA VAL A 163 22.78 -20.44 3.47
C VAL A 163 23.24 -19.45 4.53
N ASP A 164 23.30 -19.85 5.80
CA ASP A 164 23.77 -18.98 6.90
C ASP A 164 25.22 -18.48 6.68
N HIS A 165 26.03 -19.28 6.01
CA HIS A 165 27.45 -19.01 5.77
C HIS A 165 27.73 -18.40 4.40
N MET A 166 26.74 -18.31 3.52
CA MET A 166 26.86 -17.73 2.19
C MET A 166 26.78 -16.20 2.24
N TYR A 167 27.36 -15.57 1.24
CA TYR A 167 27.20 -14.15 0.96
C TYR A 167 26.03 -13.91 0.00
N PRO A 168 25.41 -12.73 -0.04
CA PRO A 168 24.29 -12.43 -0.92
C PRO A 168 24.54 -12.70 -2.41
N PHE A 169 25.78 -12.50 -2.90
CA PHE A 169 26.14 -12.74 -4.28
C PHE A 169 26.25 -14.25 -4.65
N GLU A 170 26.30 -15.13 -3.67
CA GLU A 170 26.30 -16.60 -3.87
C GLU A 170 24.86 -17.15 -3.96
N LEU A 171 23.85 -16.34 -3.66
CA LEU A 171 22.45 -16.74 -3.64
C LEU A 171 21.81 -16.62 -5.03
N SER A 172 20.88 -17.54 -5.35
CA SER A 172 19.94 -17.27 -6.43
C SER A 172 19.04 -16.09 -6.10
N GLY A 173 18.46 -15.40 -7.10
CA GLY A 173 17.56 -14.28 -6.86
C GLY A 173 16.37 -14.63 -5.95
N GLY A 174 15.82 -15.84 -6.09
CA GLY A 174 14.74 -16.32 -5.20
C GLY A 174 15.21 -16.60 -3.77
N MET A 175 16.45 -17.07 -3.57
CA MET A 175 17.03 -17.23 -2.23
C MET A 175 17.28 -15.88 -1.58
N ALA A 176 17.92 -14.95 -2.30
CA ALA A 176 18.20 -13.60 -1.81
C ALA A 176 16.90 -12.88 -1.39
N ARG A 177 15.82 -13.04 -2.17
CA ARG A 177 14.48 -12.49 -1.83
C ARG A 177 13.96 -13.08 -0.52
N ARG A 178 14.04 -14.40 -0.34
CA ARG A 178 13.59 -15.07 0.89
C ARG A 178 14.44 -14.68 2.11
N VAL A 179 15.74 -14.49 1.94
CA VAL A 179 16.63 -13.95 2.98
C VAL A 179 16.19 -12.55 3.38
N LEU A 180 15.94 -11.67 2.40
CA LEU A 180 15.51 -10.29 2.64
C LEU A 180 14.20 -10.23 3.45
N ILE A 181 13.23 -11.08 3.11
CA ILE A 181 11.97 -11.20 3.86
C ILE A 181 12.25 -11.71 5.28
N GLY A 182 13.03 -12.79 5.42
CA GLY A 182 13.42 -13.34 6.71
C GLY A 182 14.07 -12.30 7.63
N THR A 183 14.96 -11.47 7.07
CA THR A 183 15.62 -10.38 7.81
C THR A 183 14.63 -9.35 8.33
N ALA A 184 13.61 -9.01 7.53
CA ALA A 184 12.62 -8.01 7.92
C ALA A 184 11.68 -8.51 9.03
N VAL A 185 11.30 -9.80 9.03
CA VAL A 185 10.23 -10.31 9.90
C VAL A 185 10.72 -11.12 11.10
N VAL A 186 12.02 -11.35 11.24
CA VAL A 186 12.59 -12.18 12.33
C VAL A 186 12.26 -11.66 13.73
N GLU A 187 12.07 -10.35 13.91
CA GLU A 187 11.69 -9.71 15.18
C GLU A 187 10.18 -9.68 15.44
N GLN A 188 9.37 -10.28 14.59
CA GLN A 188 7.90 -10.26 14.68
C GLN A 188 7.33 -8.83 14.76
N PRO A 189 7.52 -8.02 13.72
CA PRO A 189 7.05 -6.64 13.71
C PRO A 189 5.52 -6.56 13.80
N GLN A 190 5.01 -5.40 14.23
CA GLN A 190 3.56 -5.15 14.31
C GLN A 190 2.99 -4.58 13.00
N LEU A 191 3.81 -3.94 12.18
CA LEU A 191 3.45 -3.46 10.85
C LEU A 191 4.53 -3.85 9.85
N VAL A 192 4.14 -4.58 8.82
CA VAL A 192 5.01 -4.94 7.70
C VAL A 192 4.58 -4.16 6.46
N ILE A 193 5.50 -3.45 5.83
CA ILE A 193 5.31 -2.82 4.53
C ILE A 193 6.11 -3.64 3.53
N ALA A 194 5.44 -4.31 2.60
CA ALA A 194 6.07 -5.13 1.57
C ALA A 194 5.96 -4.42 0.21
N ASP A 195 7.09 -3.91 -0.29
CA ASP A 195 7.14 -3.20 -1.57
C ASP A 195 7.58 -4.17 -2.66
N GLU A 196 6.63 -4.56 -3.50
CA GLU A 196 6.78 -5.52 -4.59
C GLU A 196 7.62 -6.76 -4.20
N PRO A 197 7.12 -7.59 -3.26
CA PRO A 197 7.92 -8.71 -2.73
C PRO A 197 8.05 -9.90 -3.69
N THR A 198 7.33 -9.92 -4.82
CA THR A 198 7.19 -11.10 -5.71
C THR A 198 7.80 -11.00 -7.11
N PRO A 199 8.37 -9.87 -7.60
CA PRO A 199 8.90 -9.81 -8.96
C PRO A 199 9.95 -10.89 -9.23
N GLY A 200 9.88 -11.49 -10.41
CA GLY A 200 10.80 -12.54 -10.84
C GLY A 200 10.54 -13.92 -10.22
N LEU A 201 9.48 -14.08 -9.44
CA LEU A 201 9.03 -15.38 -8.94
C LEU A 201 7.91 -15.93 -9.84
N HIS A 202 7.92 -17.23 -10.10
CA HIS A 202 6.77 -17.89 -10.71
C HIS A 202 5.59 -17.93 -9.71
N MET A 203 4.35 -18.06 -10.20
CA MET A 203 3.11 -17.91 -9.45
C MET A 203 3.11 -18.66 -8.11
N GLU A 204 3.50 -19.94 -8.11
CA GLU A 204 3.51 -20.76 -6.89
C GLU A 204 4.50 -20.25 -5.82
N ALA A 205 5.68 -19.77 -6.24
CA ALA A 205 6.65 -19.19 -5.31
C ALA A 205 6.19 -17.81 -4.79
N ALA A 206 5.54 -17.02 -5.64
CA ALA A 206 4.95 -15.76 -5.26
C ALA A 206 3.84 -15.95 -4.22
N LEU A 207 2.94 -16.89 -4.42
CA LEU A 207 1.87 -17.25 -3.45
C LEU A 207 2.47 -17.74 -2.13
N ARG A 208 3.52 -18.56 -2.15
CA ARG A 208 4.20 -18.97 -0.92
C ARG A 208 4.79 -17.79 -0.14
N VAL A 209 5.38 -16.83 -0.82
CA VAL A 209 5.87 -15.60 -0.18
C VAL A 209 4.73 -14.79 0.42
N LEU A 210 3.64 -14.61 -0.32
CA LEU A 210 2.48 -13.84 0.17
C LEU A 210 1.73 -14.55 1.29
N SER A 211 1.67 -15.91 1.28
CA SER A 211 1.07 -16.67 2.39
C SER A 211 1.81 -16.44 3.71
N HIS A 212 3.14 -16.25 3.69
CA HIS A 212 3.86 -15.89 4.90
C HIS A 212 3.49 -14.50 5.44
N PHE A 213 3.25 -13.51 4.56
CA PHE A 213 2.73 -12.21 5.00
C PHE A 213 1.31 -12.34 5.55
N ARG A 214 0.47 -13.20 4.95
CA ARG A 214 -0.87 -13.50 5.48
C ARG A 214 -0.79 -14.12 6.87
N GLU A 215 0.10 -15.11 7.08
CA GLU A 215 0.32 -15.70 8.40
C GLU A 215 0.77 -14.68 9.45
N ILE A 216 1.62 -13.71 9.06
CA ILE A 216 2.05 -12.61 9.94
C ILE A 216 0.86 -11.73 10.31
N ALA A 217 -0.01 -11.42 9.35
CA ALA A 217 -1.24 -10.68 9.62
C ALA A 217 -2.18 -11.48 10.53
N ASP A 218 -2.39 -12.78 10.29
CA ASP A 218 -3.24 -13.66 11.12
C ASP A 218 -2.73 -13.77 12.55
N GLN A 219 -1.42 -13.56 12.78
CA GLN A 219 -0.81 -13.46 14.12
C GLN A 219 -0.99 -12.08 14.77
N GLY A 220 -1.69 -11.15 14.11
CA GLY A 220 -2.09 -9.86 14.66
C GLY A 220 -1.23 -8.67 14.23
N ALA A 221 -0.28 -8.84 13.30
CA ALA A 221 0.39 -7.69 12.67
C ALA A 221 -0.52 -7.07 11.59
N GLY A 222 -0.30 -5.79 11.23
CA GLY A 222 -0.82 -5.21 10.00
C GLY A 222 0.14 -5.44 8.84
N VAL A 223 -0.38 -5.67 7.64
CA VAL A 223 0.45 -5.79 6.43
C VAL A 223 -0.04 -4.81 5.37
N LEU A 224 0.86 -3.95 4.90
CA LEU A 224 0.66 -3.10 3.73
C LEU A 224 1.45 -3.70 2.57
N LEU A 225 0.76 -4.34 1.64
CA LEU A 225 1.35 -4.91 0.43
C LEU A 225 1.27 -3.89 -0.70
N ILE A 226 2.38 -3.57 -1.32
CA ILE A 226 2.45 -2.77 -2.53
C ILE A 226 2.79 -3.70 -3.69
N THR A 227 1.94 -3.73 -4.72
CA THR A 227 2.14 -4.61 -5.88
C THR A 227 1.50 -4.03 -7.14
N HIS A 228 1.92 -4.50 -8.30
CA HIS A 228 1.23 -4.27 -9.57
C HIS A 228 0.40 -5.49 -9.99
N ASP A 229 0.48 -6.59 -9.26
CA ASP A 229 -0.22 -7.84 -9.54
C ASP A 229 -1.53 -7.90 -8.75
N LEU A 230 -2.64 -7.61 -9.44
CA LEU A 230 -3.97 -7.63 -8.85
C LEU A 230 -4.41 -9.06 -8.48
N GLU A 231 -4.06 -10.06 -9.31
CA GLU A 231 -4.46 -11.46 -9.07
C GLU A 231 -3.85 -11.98 -7.76
N LEU A 232 -2.56 -11.74 -7.54
CA LEU A 232 -1.88 -12.10 -6.30
C LEU A 232 -2.44 -11.35 -5.09
N ALA A 233 -2.76 -10.07 -5.27
CA ALA A 233 -3.36 -9.26 -4.21
C ALA A 233 -4.74 -9.79 -3.79
N LEU A 234 -5.59 -10.14 -4.76
CA LEU A 234 -6.94 -10.67 -4.50
C LEU A 234 -6.92 -12.03 -3.78
N LYS A 235 -5.87 -12.83 -3.98
CA LYS A 235 -5.72 -14.14 -3.32
C LYS A 235 -5.25 -14.05 -1.87
N THR A 236 -4.73 -12.90 -1.43
CA THR A 236 -4.01 -12.82 -0.14
C THR A 236 -4.44 -11.67 0.75
N ALA A 237 -4.88 -10.55 0.19
CA ALA A 237 -5.28 -9.38 0.96
C ALA A 237 -6.75 -9.44 1.40
N ASP A 238 -7.08 -8.69 2.45
CA ASP A 238 -8.46 -8.46 2.89
C ASP A 238 -9.09 -7.31 2.07
N LYS A 239 -8.27 -6.30 1.71
CA LYS A 239 -8.71 -5.06 1.09
C LYS A 239 -7.74 -4.60 0.00
N ILE A 240 -8.27 -4.02 -1.04
CA ILE A 240 -7.52 -3.46 -2.16
C ILE A 240 -7.71 -1.95 -2.21
N VAL A 241 -6.62 -1.22 -2.26
CA VAL A 241 -6.58 0.21 -2.61
C VAL A 241 -6.06 0.34 -4.03
N VAL A 242 -6.91 0.75 -4.94
CA VAL A 242 -6.55 0.94 -6.34
C VAL A 242 -5.91 2.31 -6.52
N PHE A 243 -4.69 2.32 -7.02
CA PHE A 243 -3.85 3.50 -7.17
C PHE A 243 -3.57 3.79 -8.64
N TYR A 244 -3.92 5.00 -9.10
CA TYR A 244 -3.73 5.45 -10.46
C TYR A 244 -3.09 6.83 -10.51
N ALA A 245 -1.96 6.94 -11.19
CA ALA A 245 -1.28 8.20 -11.49
C ALA A 245 -1.17 9.13 -10.26
N GLY A 246 -0.63 8.61 -9.16
CA GLY A 246 -0.39 9.38 -7.94
C GLY A 246 -1.60 9.56 -7.02
N THR A 247 -2.73 8.90 -7.30
CA THR A 247 -3.98 9.10 -6.56
C THR A 247 -4.66 7.78 -6.22
N ALA A 248 -5.16 7.62 -4.99
CA ALA A 248 -6.06 6.53 -4.64
C ALA A 248 -7.44 6.79 -5.25
N VAL A 249 -7.90 5.89 -6.11
CA VAL A 249 -9.18 6.06 -6.83
C VAL A 249 -10.31 5.21 -6.25
N GLU A 250 -10.00 4.07 -5.66
CA GLU A 250 -10.97 3.21 -4.98
C GLU A 250 -10.32 2.40 -3.86
N GLU A 251 -11.03 2.21 -2.75
CA GLU A 251 -10.78 1.20 -1.74
C GLU A 251 -11.96 0.26 -1.69
N ALA A 252 -11.70 -1.05 -1.84
CA ALA A 252 -12.70 -2.09 -1.92
C ALA A 252 -12.26 -3.33 -1.15
N ASP A 253 -13.19 -4.04 -0.53
CA ASP A 253 -12.93 -5.37 0.00
C ASP A 253 -12.66 -6.34 -1.17
N THR A 254 -11.81 -7.36 -0.97
CA THR A 254 -11.49 -8.32 -2.03
C THR A 254 -12.70 -9.07 -2.56
N VAL A 255 -13.74 -9.24 -1.74
CA VAL A 255 -15.02 -9.86 -2.15
C VAL A 255 -15.77 -9.05 -3.21
N ASP A 256 -15.56 -7.73 -3.30
CA ASP A 256 -16.18 -6.88 -4.31
C ASP A 256 -15.67 -7.22 -5.72
N PHE A 257 -14.44 -7.73 -5.82
CA PHE A 257 -13.84 -8.19 -7.08
C PHE A 257 -14.41 -9.51 -7.61
N ASN A 258 -15.37 -10.14 -6.93
CA ASN A 258 -16.12 -11.26 -7.49
C ASN A 258 -17.12 -10.84 -8.58
N ARG A 259 -17.49 -9.56 -8.63
CA ARG A 259 -18.48 -9.03 -9.58
C ARG A 259 -18.08 -7.61 -10.01
N GLU A 260 -17.98 -7.39 -11.31
CA GLU A 260 -17.69 -6.05 -11.85
C GLU A 260 -18.65 -4.97 -11.35
N ALA A 261 -19.94 -5.30 -11.22
CA ALA A 261 -20.98 -4.37 -10.75
C ALA A 261 -20.77 -3.86 -9.31
N ALA A 262 -19.99 -4.59 -8.49
CA ALA A 262 -19.64 -4.14 -7.13
C ALA A 262 -18.47 -3.14 -7.11
N LEU A 263 -17.73 -3.03 -8.21
CA LEU A 263 -16.61 -2.08 -8.35
C LEU A 263 -17.16 -0.70 -8.73
N ARG A 264 -16.58 0.33 -8.12
CA ARG A 264 -17.15 1.70 -8.12
C ARG A 264 -16.48 2.60 -9.13
N HIS A 265 -15.15 2.58 -9.22
CA HIS A 265 -14.41 3.45 -10.11
C HIS A 265 -14.25 2.82 -11.51
N PRO A 266 -14.45 3.57 -12.62
CA PRO A 266 -14.28 3.03 -13.97
C PRO A 266 -12.91 2.40 -14.23
N TYR A 267 -11.83 2.93 -13.65
CA TYR A 267 -10.50 2.32 -13.76
C TYR A 267 -10.39 0.97 -13.05
N THR A 268 -11.03 0.81 -11.88
CA THR A 268 -11.06 -0.49 -11.18
C THR A 268 -11.78 -1.54 -12.00
N ARG A 269 -12.89 -1.17 -12.65
CA ARG A 269 -13.61 -2.04 -13.59
C ARG A 269 -12.75 -2.40 -14.82
N ALA A 270 -11.98 -1.44 -15.33
CA ALA A 270 -11.05 -1.69 -16.43
C ALA A 270 -9.94 -2.69 -16.02
N LEU A 271 -9.38 -2.55 -14.82
CA LEU A 271 -8.42 -3.52 -14.27
C LEU A 271 -9.04 -4.91 -14.12
N PHE A 272 -10.27 -5.00 -13.62
CA PHE A 272 -11.00 -6.26 -13.49
C PHE A 272 -11.17 -6.96 -14.84
N ARG A 273 -11.63 -6.25 -15.87
CA ARG A 273 -11.81 -6.80 -17.23
C ARG A 273 -10.48 -7.21 -17.89
N ALA A 274 -9.38 -6.55 -17.52
CA ALA A 274 -8.06 -6.87 -18.03
C ALA A 274 -7.45 -8.16 -17.44
N MET A 275 -8.04 -8.71 -16.37
CA MET A 275 -7.58 -9.98 -15.80
C MET A 275 -7.85 -11.15 -16.77
N PRO A 276 -6.94 -12.15 -16.84
CA PRO A 276 -7.13 -13.32 -17.70
C PRO A 276 -8.46 -14.04 -17.44
N GLU A 277 -8.88 -14.14 -16.19
CA GLU A 277 -10.11 -14.83 -15.76
C GLU A 277 -11.39 -14.10 -16.19
N HIS A 278 -11.29 -12.80 -16.56
CA HIS A 278 -12.41 -11.93 -16.92
C HIS A 278 -12.41 -11.49 -18.40
N GLY A 279 -11.78 -12.29 -19.28
CA GLY A 279 -11.84 -12.09 -20.71
C GLY A 279 -10.66 -11.34 -21.30
N PHE A 280 -9.67 -10.96 -20.51
CA PHE A 280 -8.43 -10.29 -20.93
C PHE A 280 -8.68 -9.12 -21.89
N ALA A 281 -9.58 -8.22 -21.52
CA ALA A 281 -9.96 -7.04 -22.29
C ALA A 281 -9.20 -5.79 -21.79
N PRO A 282 -7.98 -5.53 -22.30
CA PRO A 282 -7.20 -4.37 -21.87
C PRO A 282 -7.84 -3.09 -22.39
N GLU A 283 -7.86 -2.06 -21.56
CA GLU A 283 -8.35 -0.77 -21.96
C GLU A 283 -7.27 0.02 -22.72
N PRO A 284 -7.61 0.65 -23.86
CA PRO A 284 -6.66 1.36 -24.70
C PRO A 284 -6.05 2.58 -23.98
N GLY A 285 -4.88 3.00 -24.44
CA GLY A 285 -4.17 4.17 -23.95
C GLY A 285 -3.19 3.85 -22.81
N ILE A 286 -2.39 4.83 -22.46
CA ILE A 286 -1.36 4.75 -21.43
C ILE A 286 -1.72 5.65 -20.25
N GLN A 287 -1.19 5.34 -19.06
CA GLN A 287 -1.30 6.22 -17.91
C GLN A 287 -0.60 7.54 -18.23
N PRO A 288 -1.24 8.70 -17.94
CA PRO A 288 -0.60 9.99 -18.12
C PRO A 288 0.71 10.10 -17.34
N TYR A 289 1.70 10.77 -17.91
CA TYR A 289 2.92 11.08 -17.20
C TYR A 289 2.66 12.07 -16.07
N VAL A 290 3.41 12.00 -14.99
CA VAL A 290 3.20 12.83 -13.78
C VAL A 290 3.16 14.34 -14.07
N ARG A 291 3.88 14.80 -15.10
CA ARG A 291 3.88 16.22 -15.52
C ARG A 291 2.62 16.65 -16.28
N ASP A 292 1.95 15.68 -16.89
CA ASP A 292 0.84 15.91 -17.83
C ASP A 292 -0.50 15.49 -17.20
N LEU A 293 -0.52 15.34 -15.87
CA LEU A 293 -1.73 14.96 -15.14
C LEU A 293 -2.78 16.08 -15.18
N PRO A 294 -4.05 15.74 -15.46
CA PRO A 294 -5.14 16.70 -15.36
C PRO A 294 -5.32 17.21 -13.93
N GLU A 295 -5.90 18.39 -13.77
CA GLU A 295 -6.19 18.97 -12.44
C GLU A 295 -7.17 18.11 -11.62
N GLY A 296 -8.20 17.53 -12.26
CA GLY A 296 -9.20 16.69 -11.64
C GLY A 296 -8.83 15.20 -11.60
N CYS A 297 -9.79 14.37 -12.04
CA CYS A 297 -9.62 12.92 -12.06
C CYS A 297 -8.47 12.51 -13.01
N PRO A 298 -7.41 11.83 -12.52
CA PRO A 298 -6.28 11.46 -13.37
C PRO A 298 -6.64 10.43 -14.45
N TYR A 299 -7.72 9.69 -14.26
CA TYR A 299 -8.25 8.75 -15.26
C TYR A 299 -9.15 9.41 -16.31
N GLY A 300 -9.55 10.67 -16.10
CA GLY A 300 -10.46 11.42 -16.99
C GLY A 300 -10.19 11.24 -18.48
N PRO A 301 -8.95 11.44 -18.99
CA PRO A 301 -8.63 11.29 -20.41
C PRO A 301 -8.91 9.92 -21.02
N ARG A 302 -9.07 8.88 -20.21
CA ARG A 302 -9.33 7.49 -20.64
C ARG A 302 -10.72 7.00 -20.19
N CYS A 303 -11.43 7.80 -19.40
CA CYS A 303 -12.68 7.37 -18.77
C CYS A 303 -13.83 7.39 -19.78
N PRO A 304 -14.52 6.25 -20.03
CA PRO A 304 -15.68 6.22 -20.93
C PRO A 304 -16.87 7.00 -20.38
N LYS A 305 -16.89 7.27 -19.07
CA LYS A 305 -17.93 8.05 -18.36
C LYS A 305 -17.49 9.50 -18.07
N TYR A 306 -16.46 10.01 -18.75
CA TYR A 306 -15.96 11.36 -18.50
C TYR A 306 -17.04 12.42 -18.65
N LYS A 307 -17.11 13.31 -17.67
CA LYS A 307 -17.92 14.54 -17.70
C LYS A 307 -17.03 15.75 -17.46
N THR A 308 -17.48 16.93 -17.88
CA THR A 308 -16.71 18.17 -17.70
C THR A 308 -16.35 18.43 -16.22
N GLU A 309 -17.22 18.02 -15.30
CA GLU A 309 -17.04 18.14 -13.85
C GLU A 309 -15.88 17.27 -13.32
N CYS A 310 -15.46 16.22 -14.05
CA CYS A 310 -14.29 15.43 -13.71
C CYS A 310 -12.98 16.24 -13.78
N SER A 311 -12.98 17.40 -14.42
CA SER A 311 -11.82 18.33 -14.43
C SER A 311 -11.65 19.06 -13.10
N LYS A 312 -12.64 19.04 -12.22
CA LYS A 312 -12.58 19.62 -10.87
C LYS A 312 -12.00 18.61 -9.88
N GLU A 313 -11.60 19.11 -8.73
CA GLU A 313 -11.17 18.25 -7.63
C GLU A 313 -12.34 17.35 -7.17
N VAL A 314 -12.08 16.03 -7.11
CA VAL A 314 -13.04 15.00 -6.71
C VAL A 314 -12.61 14.44 -5.35
N SER A 315 -13.51 14.53 -4.37
CA SER A 315 -13.26 14.01 -3.03
C SER A 315 -13.25 12.47 -3.00
N TYR A 316 -12.52 11.91 -2.04
CA TYR A 316 -12.49 10.48 -1.77
C TYR A 316 -13.53 10.16 -0.70
N VAL A 317 -14.66 9.59 -1.09
CA VAL A 317 -15.87 9.49 -0.25
C VAL A 317 -16.33 8.04 -0.08
N PRO A 318 -17.02 7.72 1.04
CA PRO A 318 -17.69 6.44 1.21
C PRO A 318 -18.81 6.26 0.18
N TYR A 319 -18.84 5.09 -0.46
CA TYR A 319 -19.90 4.70 -1.39
C TYR A 319 -20.04 3.18 -1.44
N GLN A 320 -21.25 2.65 -1.21
CA GLN A 320 -21.58 1.22 -1.29
C GLN A 320 -20.56 0.29 -0.60
N GLY A 321 -20.19 0.59 0.64
CA GLY A 321 -19.31 -0.24 1.47
C GLY A 321 -17.81 -0.08 1.23
N GLY A 322 -17.38 0.77 0.31
CA GLY A 322 -15.96 1.13 0.09
C GLY A 322 -15.75 2.63 0.03
N LEU A 323 -14.58 3.05 -0.42
CA LEU A 323 -14.27 4.45 -0.70
C LEU A 323 -14.03 4.63 -2.20
N VAL A 324 -14.49 5.74 -2.77
CA VAL A 324 -14.30 6.02 -4.20
C VAL A 324 -14.05 7.50 -4.47
N ARG A 325 -13.21 7.76 -5.47
CA ARG A 325 -12.92 9.08 -6.02
C ARG A 325 -13.46 9.17 -7.44
N CYS A 326 -14.79 9.19 -7.57
CA CYS A 326 -15.48 9.27 -8.85
C CYS A 326 -16.78 10.03 -8.71
N ILE A 327 -17.03 10.99 -9.60
CA ILE A 327 -18.30 11.76 -9.57
C ILE A 327 -19.53 10.93 -9.94
N CYS A 328 -19.34 9.87 -10.76
CA CYS A 328 -20.39 8.93 -11.19
C CYS A 328 -19.91 7.48 -10.98
N PRO A 329 -19.82 7.01 -9.71
CA PRO A 329 -19.34 5.67 -9.42
C PRO A 329 -20.33 4.58 -9.84
N GLY A 330 -19.82 3.38 -10.05
CA GLY A 330 -20.65 2.23 -10.39
C GLY A 330 -21.35 2.40 -11.73
N ASP A 331 -22.64 2.08 -11.78
CA ASP A 331 -23.49 2.23 -12.97
C ASP A 331 -24.26 3.55 -12.98
N GLU A 332 -24.11 4.39 -11.95
CA GLU A 332 -24.72 5.69 -11.85
C GLU A 332 -24.30 6.60 -13.01
N ASN A 333 -25.27 7.30 -13.59
CA ASN A 333 -25.04 8.32 -14.62
C ASN A 333 -25.16 9.74 -14.06
N GLU A 334 -25.63 9.88 -12.82
CA GLU A 334 -25.76 11.15 -12.12
C GLU A 334 -24.53 11.43 -11.25
N ILE A 335 -24.25 12.71 -11.05
CA ILE A 335 -23.16 13.16 -10.18
C ILE A 335 -23.59 12.96 -8.72
N LEU A 336 -22.75 12.25 -7.94
CA LEU A 336 -23.03 12.10 -6.51
C LEU A 336 -23.08 13.46 -5.80
N PRO A 337 -24.09 13.73 -4.97
CA PRO A 337 -24.15 14.94 -4.18
C PRO A 337 -22.93 15.09 -3.25
N GLY A 338 -22.36 16.29 -3.22
CA GLY A 338 -21.26 16.63 -2.30
C GLY A 338 -19.87 16.05 -2.64
N ILE A 339 -19.73 15.33 -3.77
CA ILE A 339 -18.44 14.70 -4.13
C ILE A 339 -17.41 15.71 -4.70
N LEU A 340 -17.87 16.86 -5.20
CA LEU A 340 -16.99 17.91 -5.70
C LEU A 340 -16.56 18.82 -4.56
N SER A 341 -15.24 18.97 -4.37
CA SER A 341 -14.67 19.92 -3.42
C SER A 341 -14.81 21.34 -3.98
N GLY A 342 -15.55 22.21 -3.29
CA GLY A 342 -15.71 23.61 -3.68
C GLY A 342 -16.93 24.28 -3.04
N PRO A 343 -17.02 25.63 -3.04
CA PRO A 343 -18.09 26.38 -2.35
C PRO A 343 -19.51 26.12 -2.87
N ALA A 344 -19.69 25.40 -3.97
CA ALA A 344 -20.98 25.00 -4.51
C ALA A 344 -21.49 23.62 -4.00
N GLY A 345 -20.62 22.78 -3.42
CA GLY A 345 -20.97 21.43 -2.93
C GLY A 345 -21.57 21.38 -1.52
N LEU A 346 -21.47 22.46 -0.76
CA LEU A 346 -21.92 22.51 0.66
C LEU A 346 -23.39 22.93 0.88
N LYS A 347 -24.19 23.04 -0.19
CA LYS A 347 -25.63 23.35 -0.08
C LYS A 347 -26.51 22.11 -0.28
N GLY A 348 -26.36 21.10 0.53
CA GLY A 348 -27.17 19.90 0.56
C GLY A 348 -27.23 19.31 1.97
N GLN A 349 -28.11 19.86 2.78
CA GLN A 349 -28.73 19.28 3.99
C GLN A 349 -27.86 18.41 4.91
N MET A 350 -27.10 19.03 5.80
CA MET A 350 -26.82 18.47 7.12
C MET A 350 -27.94 18.91 8.07
N THR A 351 -28.61 17.97 8.71
CA THR A 351 -29.63 18.24 9.73
C THR A 351 -28.97 18.81 10.98
N SER A 352 -29.71 19.70 11.68
CA SER A 352 -29.22 20.55 12.76
C SER A 352 -28.66 19.85 14.02
N GLU A 353 -28.57 18.55 14.06
CA GLU A 353 -28.04 17.80 15.23
C GLU A 353 -26.59 17.39 15.15
N GLN A 354 -25.91 17.53 13.98
CA GLN A 354 -24.48 17.19 13.83
C GLN A 354 -23.52 18.39 13.95
N ILE A 355 -24.04 19.62 14.07
CA ILE A 355 -23.22 20.84 14.10
C ILE A 355 -22.64 21.15 15.49
N THR A 356 -23.14 20.54 16.56
CA THR A 356 -22.73 20.88 17.93
C THR A 356 -21.47 20.17 18.43
N SER A 357 -20.99 19.12 17.78
CA SER A 357 -19.80 18.38 18.24
C SER A 357 -18.48 18.74 17.53
N GLU A 358 -18.52 19.35 16.33
CA GLU A 358 -17.31 19.70 15.59
C GLU A 358 -16.87 21.17 15.72
N GLN A 359 -17.74 22.07 16.15
CA GLN A 359 -17.37 23.49 16.31
C GLN A 359 -16.56 23.82 17.58
N MET A 360 -16.39 22.87 18.49
CA MET A 360 -15.49 23.07 19.67
C MET A 360 -14.06 22.59 19.43
N ALA A 361 -13.75 21.95 18.30
CA ALA A 361 -12.41 21.41 18.02
C ALA A 361 -11.57 22.25 17.04
N SER A 362 -12.12 23.32 16.44
CA SER A 362 -11.42 24.11 15.39
C SER A 362 -11.12 25.55 15.78
N GLY A 363 -10.85 25.78 17.06
CA GLY A 363 -10.34 27.07 17.56
C GLY A 363 -8.82 27.08 17.61
N GLN A 364 -8.21 27.84 16.69
CA GLN A 364 -6.82 28.33 16.71
C GLN A 364 -5.69 27.30 16.57
N ARG A 365 -5.09 27.25 15.38
CA ARG A 365 -3.65 27.37 15.20
C ARG A 365 -3.31 27.61 13.73
N SER A 366 -3.14 28.87 13.41
CA SER A 366 -2.39 29.34 12.23
C SER A 366 -0.91 29.04 12.45
N GLY A 367 -0.24 28.52 11.44
CA GLY A 367 1.19 28.64 11.26
C GLY A 367 2.04 27.65 12.01
N GLU A 368 2.43 26.59 11.33
CA GLU A 368 3.84 26.16 11.32
C GLU A 368 3.99 25.03 10.29
N TYR A 369 4.46 25.42 9.10
CA TYR A 369 5.03 24.48 8.12
C TYR A 369 6.36 23.96 8.68
N ASN A 370 6.37 22.83 9.33
CA ASN A 370 7.59 22.13 9.76
C ASN A 370 7.79 20.88 8.90
N ALA A 371 8.50 21.03 7.80
CA ALA A 371 9.91 20.75 7.63
C ALA A 371 10.33 19.32 7.97
N TRP A 372 10.01 18.38 7.04
CA TRP A 372 10.67 17.07 6.92
C TRP A 372 12.04 17.16 6.24
N GLY A 373 12.67 18.30 6.25
CA GLY A 373 13.85 18.53 5.44
C GLY A 373 14.89 19.48 5.98
N LYS A 374 15.41 19.25 7.19
CA LYS A 374 16.71 19.81 7.59
C LYS A 374 17.32 18.96 8.69
N GLU A 375 17.98 17.90 8.31
CA GLU A 375 19.16 17.38 8.99
C GLU A 375 19.85 16.44 8.02
N GLY A 376 20.99 16.90 7.47
CA GLY A 376 21.87 16.12 6.63
C GLY A 376 22.39 14.91 7.41
N VAL A 377 22.25 13.74 6.83
CA VAL A 377 22.98 12.55 7.26
C VAL A 377 24.38 12.70 6.71
N SER A 378 25.35 13.08 7.54
CA SER A 378 26.75 12.66 7.34
C SER A 378 26.83 11.16 7.62
N LEU A 379 27.50 10.47 6.72
CA LEU A 379 27.83 9.05 6.63
C LEU A 379 27.84 8.26 7.93
#